data_2063b286334fa563b84a675e8b48d9f0
#
_entry.id   2063b286334fa563b84a675e8b48d9f0
#
_cell.length_a   1.000
_cell.length_b   1.000
_cell.length_c   1.000
_cell.angle_alpha   90.00
_cell.angle_beta   90.00
_cell.angle_gamma   90.00
#
_symmetry.space_group_name_H-M   'P 1'
#
loop_
_entity.id
_entity.type
_entity.pdbx_description
1 polymer ?
#
loop_
_entity_poly.entity_id
_entity_poly.type
_entity_poly.pdbx_seq_one_letter_code
_entity_poly.pdbx_strand_id
1 'polypeptide(L)'
;MEQRYEFYIRATPDRLWQAITEPDIRAHYQFGTHTTSTWAPGAPIEQRTPDGAVLLGSGRVVEADPPHRLVHTMVALWNDDVAAEGSSRVTWTIEPLGDSCRLGLIHDELRDGADEQLYGGWPMILCGLKTWLETGSELTTPGSLLYL
;
A
#
# COMPACT_ATOMS: atom_id res chain seq x y z
N MET A 1 -15.77 7.62 -6.42
CA MET A 1 -14.83 8.62 -5.86
C MET A 1 -13.40 8.10 -6.03
N GLU A 2 -12.45 9.00 -6.17
CA GLU A 2 -11.07 8.66 -6.45
C GLU A 2 -10.13 9.53 -5.61
N GLN A 3 -9.08 8.90 -5.05
CA GLN A 3 -7.97 9.56 -4.38
C GLN A 3 -6.71 9.35 -5.20
N ARG A 4 -5.96 10.40 -5.46
CA ARG A 4 -4.73 10.36 -6.25
C ARG A 4 -3.58 10.96 -5.47
N TYR A 5 -2.41 10.28 -5.53
CA TYR A 5 -1.17 10.74 -4.95
C TYR A 5 -0.05 10.54 -5.95
N GLU A 6 0.86 11.51 -6.04
CA GLU A 6 2.02 11.42 -6.93
C GLU A 6 3.18 12.15 -6.29
N PHE A 7 4.33 11.49 -6.24
CA PHE A 7 5.53 12.07 -5.65
C PHE A 7 6.79 11.35 -6.14
N TYR A 8 7.94 11.89 -5.76
CA TYR A 8 9.23 11.39 -6.22
C TYR A 8 9.99 10.75 -5.08
N ILE A 9 10.61 9.59 -5.36
CA ILE A 9 11.42 8.85 -4.41
C ILE A 9 12.78 8.58 -5.03
N ARG A 10 13.85 8.81 -4.27
CA ARG A 10 15.19 8.40 -4.68
C ARG A 10 15.37 6.90 -4.44
N ALA A 11 15.02 6.13 -5.43
CA ALA A 11 15.15 4.67 -5.43
C ALA A 11 15.09 4.19 -6.87
N THR A 12 15.64 3.00 -7.12
CA THR A 12 15.46 2.32 -8.41
C THR A 12 14.05 1.74 -8.49
N PRO A 13 13.51 1.52 -9.71
CA PRO A 13 12.23 0.85 -9.87
C PRO A 13 12.18 -0.51 -9.17
N ASP A 14 13.24 -1.31 -9.24
CA ASP A 14 13.30 -2.62 -8.61
C ASP A 14 13.23 -2.54 -7.08
N ARG A 15 13.95 -1.61 -6.47
CA ARG A 15 13.88 -1.39 -5.01
C ARG A 15 12.51 -0.94 -4.57
N LEU A 16 11.88 -0.06 -5.33
CA LEU A 16 10.54 0.41 -5.04
C LEU A 16 9.52 -0.71 -5.17
N TRP A 17 9.63 -1.55 -6.22
CA TRP A 17 8.79 -2.72 -6.38
C TRP A 17 8.93 -3.69 -5.20
N GLN A 18 10.15 -3.98 -4.78
CA GLN A 18 10.41 -4.81 -3.60
C GLN A 18 9.77 -4.23 -2.35
N ALA A 19 9.86 -2.93 -2.15
CA ALA A 19 9.28 -2.26 -0.99
C ALA A 19 7.74 -2.35 -0.96
N ILE A 20 7.10 -2.45 -2.12
CA ILE A 20 5.64 -2.61 -2.23
C ILE A 20 5.23 -4.07 -2.03
N THR A 21 6.03 -5.03 -2.48
CA THR A 21 5.63 -6.43 -2.57
C THR A 21 6.21 -7.33 -1.48
N GLU A 22 7.32 -6.97 -0.84
CA GLU A 22 7.94 -7.80 0.19
C GLU A 22 7.37 -7.46 1.58
N PRO A 23 6.82 -8.46 2.30
CA PRO A 23 6.16 -8.23 3.60
C PRO A 23 7.05 -7.56 4.62
N ASP A 24 8.31 -7.96 4.73
CA ASP A 24 9.25 -7.44 5.72
C ASP A 24 9.57 -5.96 5.50
N ILE A 25 9.70 -5.56 4.24
CA ILE A 25 9.97 -4.15 3.90
C ILE A 25 8.70 -3.33 4.08
N ARG A 26 7.58 -3.85 3.60
CA ARG A 26 6.28 -3.15 3.68
C ARG A 26 5.87 -2.87 5.13
N ALA A 27 6.18 -3.76 6.05
CA ALA A 27 5.89 -3.58 7.48
C ALA A 27 6.53 -2.32 8.07
N HIS A 28 7.70 -1.89 7.56
CA HIS A 28 8.40 -0.70 8.05
C HIS A 28 7.64 0.61 7.80
N TYR A 29 6.72 0.64 6.85
CA TYR A 29 5.99 1.87 6.53
C TYR A 29 4.46 1.70 6.54
N GLN A 30 3.94 0.49 6.72
CA GLN A 30 2.50 0.24 6.76
C GLN A 30 2.07 -0.29 8.13
N PHE A 31 2.29 0.53 9.17
CA PHE A 31 1.79 0.31 10.53
C PHE A 31 2.25 -1.01 11.17
N GLY A 32 3.38 -1.58 10.72
CA GLY A 32 3.89 -2.85 11.21
C GLY A 32 3.10 -4.09 10.76
N THR A 33 2.11 -3.91 9.90
CA THR A 33 1.27 -5.02 9.42
C THR A 33 1.99 -5.88 8.38
N HIS A 34 1.52 -7.12 8.21
CA HIS A 34 2.05 -8.04 7.20
C HIS A 34 1.09 -8.16 6.02
N THR A 35 1.56 -7.76 4.84
CA THR A 35 0.84 -7.92 3.58
C THR A 35 1.53 -8.99 2.75
N THR A 36 0.82 -10.08 2.44
CA THR A 36 1.38 -11.23 1.72
C THR A 36 0.60 -11.55 0.46
N SER A 37 1.33 -11.93 -0.58
CA SER A 37 0.79 -12.43 -1.85
C SER A 37 1.94 -13.03 -2.65
N THR A 38 1.63 -13.83 -3.67
CA THR A 38 2.60 -14.19 -4.71
C THR A 38 2.74 -13.08 -5.75
N TRP A 39 1.83 -12.12 -5.76
CA TRP A 39 1.74 -10.98 -6.68
C TRP A 39 1.57 -11.37 -8.15
N ALA A 40 1.22 -12.61 -8.43
CA ALA A 40 0.82 -13.04 -9.76
C ALA A 40 -0.62 -12.58 -10.05
N PRO A 41 -0.98 -12.28 -11.29
CA PRO A 41 -2.37 -11.93 -11.64
C PRO A 41 -3.34 -12.99 -11.14
N GLY A 42 -4.41 -12.55 -10.46
CA GLY A 42 -5.40 -13.42 -9.85
C GLY A 42 -5.05 -13.90 -8.44
N ALA A 43 -3.82 -13.70 -7.97
CA ALA A 43 -3.40 -14.14 -6.64
C ALA A 43 -4.13 -13.39 -5.52
N PRO A 44 -4.46 -14.06 -4.41
CA PRO A 44 -5.02 -13.40 -3.24
C PRO A 44 -3.96 -12.55 -2.53
N ILE A 45 -4.41 -11.49 -1.88
CA ILE A 45 -3.61 -10.63 -1.01
C ILE A 45 -4.24 -10.68 0.37
N GLU A 46 -3.43 -10.84 1.40
CA GLU A 46 -3.87 -10.77 2.80
C GLU A 46 -3.02 -9.78 3.58
N GLN A 47 -3.69 -8.92 4.36
CA GLN A 47 -3.04 -8.02 5.31
C GLN A 47 -3.45 -8.41 6.72
N ARG A 48 -2.46 -8.67 7.58
CA ARG A 48 -2.67 -9.12 8.96
C ARG A 48 -1.95 -8.24 9.95
N THR A 49 -2.39 -8.31 11.22
CA THR A 49 -1.69 -7.69 12.34
C THR A 49 -0.26 -8.23 12.45
N PRO A 50 0.66 -7.51 13.17
CA PRO A 50 2.06 -7.96 13.29
C PRO A 50 2.24 -9.37 13.84
N ASP A 51 1.34 -9.84 14.72
CA ASP A 51 1.35 -11.20 15.24
C ASP A 51 0.68 -12.23 14.31
N GLY A 52 0.10 -11.77 13.19
CA GLY A 52 -0.58 -12.61 12.22
C GLY A 52 -1.97 -13.09 12.63
N ALA A 53 -2.46 -12.71 13.82
CA ALA A 53 -3.66 -13.27 14.40
C ALA A 53 -4.96 -12.74 13.76
N VAL A 54 -4.97 -11.49 13.30
CA VAL A 54 -6.18 -10.82 12.80
C VAL A 54 -6.00 -10.42 11.34
N LEU A 55 -6.94 -10.80 10.50
CA LEU A 55 -7.02 -10.36 9.11
C LEU A 55 -7.60 -8.95 9.06
N LEU A 56 -6.78 -7.99 8.63
CA LEU A 56 -7.14 -6.58 8.55
C LEU A 56 -7.68 -6.18 7.17
N GLY A 57 -7.31 -6.91 6.15
CA GLY A 57 -7.73 -6.64 4.79
C GLY A 57 -7.43 -7.79 3.87
N SER A 58 -8.10 -7.79 2.71
CA SER A 58 -7.88 -8.77 1.67
C SER A 58 -7.99 -8.12 0.31
N GLY A 59 -7.58 -8.82 -0.73
CA GLY A 59 -7.69 -8.36 -2.11
C GLY A 59 -7.24 -9.43 -3.09
N ARG A 60 -7.18 -9.02 -4.36
CA ARG A 60 -6.65 -9.83 -5.46
C ARG A 60 -5.82 -8.98 -6.37
N VAL A 61 -4.74 -9.55 -6.89
CA VAL A 61 -3.96 -8.92 -7.94
C VAL A 61 -4.76 -8.98 -9.24
N VAL A 62 -4.98 -7.82 -9.83
CA VAL A 62 -5.67 -7.67 -11.14
C VAL A 62 -4.64 -7.67 -12.26
N GLU A 63 -3.56 -6.90 -12.09
CA GLU A 63 -2.50 -6.73 -13.08
C GLU A 63 -1.17 -6.56 -12.36
N ALA A 64 -0.12 -7.20 -12.86
CA ALA A 64 1.23 -7.02 -12.36
C ALA A 64 2.20 -6.96 -13.53
N ASP A 65 2.85 -5.82 -13.70
CA ASP A 65 3.90 -5.59 -14.69
C ASP A 65 5.13 -5.04 -13.94
N PRO A 66 5.92 -5.94 -13.28
CA PRO A 66 7.10 -5.51 -12.53
C PRO A 66 8.16 -4.89 -13.42
N PRO A 67 8.83 -3.84 -12.99
CA PRO A 67 8.61 -3.07 -11.75
C PRO A 67 7.81 -1.78 -11.98
N HIS A 68 6.89 -1.76 -12.96
CA HIS A 68 6.26 -0.51 -13.46
C HIS A 68 4.82 -0.31 -13.01
N ARG A 69 4.05 -1.40 -12.84
CA ARG A 69 2.62 -1.25 -12.58
C ARG A 69 2.08 -2.42 -11.78
N LEU A 70 1.28 -2.10 -10.77
CA LEU A 70 0.54 -3.08 -9.97
C LEU A 70 -0.88 -2.56 -9.78
N VAL A 71 -1.86 -3.38 -10.11
CA VAL A 71 -3.28 -3.10 -9.88
C VAL A 71 -3.86 -4.22 -9.01
N HIS A 72 -4.50 -3.86 -7.91
CA HIS A 72 -5.14 -4.85 -7.06
C HIS A 72 -6.44 -4.31 -6.47
N THR A 73 -7.32 -5.21 -6.07
CA THR A 73 -8.48 -4.87 -5.27
C THR A 73 -8.11 -4.79 -3.79
N MET A 74 -8.97 -4.16 -3.02
CA MET A 74 -8.80 -4.00 -1.59
C MET A 74 -10.16 -4.08 -0.89
N VAL A 75 -10.25 -4.91 0.14
CA VAL A 75 -11.39 -4.99 1.04
C VAL A 75 -10.84 -4.77 2.46
N ALA A 76 -11.28 -3.71 3.11
CA ALA A 76 -10.89 -3.42 4.50
C ALA A 76 -11.77 -4.23 5.45
N LEU A 77 -11.17 -4.84 6.46
CA LEU A 77 -11.84 -5.76 7.37
C LEU A 77 -11.57 -5.45 8.85
N TRP A 78 -10.95 -4.32 9.18
CA TRP A 78 -10.53 -4.03 10.55
C TRP A 78 -11.68 -3.55 11.46
N ASN A 79 -12.82 -3.15 10.91
CA ASN A 79 -14.06 -2.93 11.64
C ASN A 79 -15.25 -3.10 10.69
N ASP A 80 -16.48 -3.09 11.26
CA ASP A 80 -17.69 -3.32 10.50
C ASP A 80 -17.99 -2.22 9.49
N ASP A 81 -17.69 -0.96 9.82
CA ASP A 81 -17.97 0.17 8.95
C ASP A 81 -17.16 0.10 7.64
N VAL A 82 -15.87 -0.21 7.74
CA VAL A 82 -15.04 -0.34 6.54
C VAL A 82 -15.35 -1.62 5.77
N ALA A 83 -15.69 -2.70 6.47
CA ALA A 83 -16.08 -3.95 5.82
C ALA A 83 -17.35 -3.78 4.98
N ALA A 84 -18.29 -2.96 5.44
CA ALA A 84 -19.52 -2.66 4.72
C ALA A 84 -19.30 -1.91 3.40
N GLU A 85 -18.17 -1.23 3.25
CA GLU A 85 -17.83 -0.51 2.00
C GLU A 85 -17.50 -1.44 0.83
N GLY A 86 -17.14 -2.70 1.13
CA GLY A 86 -16.82 -3.69 0.11
C GLY A 86 -15.48 -3.48 -0.56
N SER A 87 -15.40 -3.87 -1.84
CA SER A 87 -14.15 -3.86 -2.63
C SER A 87 -13.93 -2.51 -3.29
N SER A 88 -12.68 -2.07 -3.27
CA SER A 88 -12.19 -0.93 -4.05
C SER A 88 -10.93 -1.33 -4.83
N ARG A 89 -10.36 -0.42 -5.58
CA ARG A 89 -9.20 -0.71 -6.43
C ARG A 89 -8.04 0.23 -6.11
N VAL A 90 -6.83 -0.32 -6.06
CA VAL A 90 -5.59 0.44 -5.89
C VAL A 90 -4.67 0.19 -7.07
N THR A 91 -4.16 1.26 -7.66
CA THR A 91 -3.20 1.20 -8.77
C THR A 91 -1.91 1.90 -8.37
N TRP A 92 -0.80 1.18 -8.50
CA TRP A 92 0.55 1.70 -8.28
C TRP A 92 1.26 1.81 -9.62
N THR A 93 1.85 2.97 -9.89
CA THR A 93 2.67 3.18 -11.10
C THR A 93 4.05 3.68 -10.71
N ILE A 94 5.08 3.11 -11.33
CA ILE A 94 6.48 3.42 -11.07
C ILE A 94 7.13 3.83 -12.37
N GLU A 95 7.64 5.05 -12.42
CA GLU A 95 8.24 5.63 -13.61
C GLU A 95 9.66 6.10 -13.30
N PRO A 96 10.71 5.54 -13.95
CA PRO A 96 12.08 5.96 -13.67
C PRO A 96 12.36 7.37 -14.17
N LEU A 97 13.05 8.17 -13.36
CA LEU A 97 13.46 9.53 -13.67
C LEU A 97 14.89 9.76 -13.11
N GLY A 98 15.92 9.52 -13.93
CA GLY A 98 17.29 9.64 -13.48
C GLY A 98 17.61 8.66 -12.34
N ASP A 99 18.05 9.16 -11.21
CA ASP A 99 18.33 8.37 -10.01
C ASP A 99 17.11 8.20 -9.09
N SER A 100 15.94 8.65 -9.54
CA SER A 100 14.69 8.64 -8.79
C SER A 100 13.59 7.92 -9.57
N CYS A 101 12.46 7.72 -8.90
CA CYS A 101 11.22 7.28 -9.53
C CYS A 101 10.11 8.27 -9.21
N ARG A 102 9.19 8.43 -10.15
CA ARG A 102 7.88 9.00 -9.86
C ARG A 102 6.94 7.85 -9.49
N LEU A 103 6.42 7.90 -8.28
CA LEU A 103 5.42 6.94 -7.80
C LEU A 103 4.04 7.59 -7.86
N GLY A 104 3.12 6.93 -8.55
CA GLY A 104 1.71 7.29 -8.55
C GLY A 104 0.90 6.23 -7.81
N LEU A 105 -0.09 6.66 -7.05
CA LEU A 105 -1.08 5.79 -6.43
C LEU A 105 -2.46 6.35 -6.68
N ILE A 106 -3.35 5.50 -7.20
CA ILE A 106 -4.76 5.82 -7.39
C ILE A 106 -5.58 4.83 -6.60
N HIS A 107 -6.42 5.31 -5.70
CA HIS A 107 -7.40 4.51 -5.00
C HIS A 107 -8.78 4.92 -5.51
N ASP A 108 -9.41 4.06 -6.27
CA ASP A 108 -10.69 4.35 -6.91
C ASP A 108 -11.69 3.20 -6.73
N GLU A 109 -12.80 3.27 -7.43
CA GLU A 109 -13.95 2.39 -7.19
C GLU A 109 -14.48 2.51 -5.76
N LEU A 110 -14.28 3.68 -5.17
CA LEU A 110 -14.83 4.06 -3.89
C LEU A 110 -16.23 4.66 -4.08
N ARG A 111 -17.14 4.32 -3.20
CA ARG A 111 -18.47 4.95 -3.15
C ARG A 111 -18.31 6.45 -2.88
N ASP A 112 -19.18 7.28 -3.44
CA ASP A 112 -19.23 8.68 -3.07
C ASP A 112 -19.61 8.79 -1.58
N GLY A 113 -18.79 9.51 -0.81
CA GLY A 113 -18.96 9.59 0.64
C GLY A 113 -18.48 8.34 1.39
N ALA A 114 -17.59 7.52 0.79
CA ALA A 114 -17.01 6.36 1.45
C ALA A 114 -16.30 6.74 2.75
N ASP A 115 -16.24 5.78 3.67
CA ASP A 115 -15.57 5.97 4.96
C ASP A 115 -14.10 6.38 4.76
N GLU A 116 -13.69 7.49 5.38
CA GLU A 116 -12.34 8.03 5.25
C GLU A 116 -11.26 7.07 5.74
N GLN A 117 -11.59 6.12 6.61
CA GLN A 117 -10.64 5.10 7.07
C GLN A 117 -10.06 4.30 5.91
N LEU A 118 -10.81 4.16 4.79
CA LEU A 118 -10.34 3.40 3.62
C LEU A 118 -9.12 4.03 2.93
N TYR A 119 -9.03 5.35 2.94
CA TYR A 119 -8.01 6.07 2.18
C TYR A 119 -7.22 7.10 2.99
N GLY A 120 -7.66 7.42 4.20
CA GLY A 120 -7.02 8.45 5.04
C GLY A 120 -5.60 8.10 5.48
N GLY A 121 -5.21 6.83 5.44
CA GLY A 121 -3.87 6.39 5.82
C GLY A 121 -2.81 6.55 4.74
N TRP A 122 -3.19 6.80 3.48
CA TRP A 122 -2.23 6.87 2.38
C TRP A 122 -1.12 7.89 2.57
N PRO A 123 -1.38 9.13 3.02
CA PRO A 123 -0.29 10.08 3.23
C PRO A 123 0.78 9.57 4.19
N MET A 124 0.39 8.93 5.29
CA MET A 124 1.32 8.35 6.25
C MET A 124 2.09 7.17 5.67
N ILE A 125 1.41 6.27 4.97
CA ILE A 125 2.01 5.11 4.30
C ILE A 125 3.04 5.55 3.27
N LEU A 126 2.67 6.49 2.41
CA LEU A 126 3.53 6.93 1.31
C LEU A 126 4.73 7.75 1.80
N CYS A 127 4.54 8.61 2.80
CA CYS A 127 5.64 9.31 3.44
C CYS A 127 6.59 8.33 4.16
N GLY A 128 6.05 7.31 4.80
CA GLY A 128 6.84 6.25 5.43
C GLY A 128 7.66 5.46 4.43
N LEU A 129 7.07 5.11 3.30
CA LEU A 129 7.77 4.43 2.20
C LEU A 129 8.95 5.26 1.69
N LYS A 130 8.74 6.53 1.43
CA LYS A 130 9.80 7.45 0.99
C LYS A 130 10.91 7.56 2.04
N THR A 131 10.55 7.75 3.28
CA THR A 131 11.51 7.87 4.38
C THR A 131 12.36 6.60 4.51
N TRP A 132 11.72 5.43 4.49
CA TRP A 132 12.43 4.16 4.58
C TRP A 132 13.42 3.95 3.44
N LEU A 133 12.97 4.15 2.19
CA LEU A 133 13.82 3.93 1.03
C LEU A 133 14.98 4.92 0.92
N GLU A 134 14.78 6.16 1.34
CA GLU A 134 15.81 7.20 1.21
C GLU A 134 16.78 7.25 2.39
N THR A 135 16.35 6.83 3.58
CA THR A 135 17.17 6.99 4.80
C THR A 135 17.53 5.67 5.49
N GLY A 136 16.79 4.59 5.23
CA GLY A 136 16.94 3.34 5.96
C GLY A 136 16.35 3.37 7.38
N SER A 137 15.60 4.42 7.71
CA SER A 137 14.95 4.60 9.02
C SER A 137 13.44 4.72 8.84
N GLU A 138 12.68 4.33 9.85
CA GLU A 138 11.24 4.45 9.84
C GLU A 138 10.78 5.87 10.11
N LEU A 139 9.64 6.25 9.50
CA LEU A 139 8.93 7.46 9.87
C LEU A 139 8.29 7.24 11.25
N THR A 140 8.59 8.11 12.21
CA THR A 140 8.16 7.94 13.60
C THR A 140 7.08 8.95 14.01
N THR A 141 6.43 9.59 13.06
CA THR A 141 5.30 10.47 13.32
C THR A 141 4.17 9.70 14.02
N PRO A 142 3.50 10.27 15.03
CA PRO A 142 2.35 9.61 15.65
C PRO A 142 1.33 9.15 14.61
N GLY A 143 0.91 7.88 14.69
CA GLY A 143 0.03 7.24 13.72
C GLY A 143 0.75 6.36 12.70
N SER A 144 2.05 6.56 12.47
CA SER A 144 2.81 5.71 11.53
C SER A 144 3.18 4.35 12.14
N LEU A 145 3.11 4.23 13.47
CA LEU A 145 3.51 3.05 14.22
C LEU A 145 2.35 2.44 15.02
N LEU A 146 1.15 2.39 14.43
CA LEU A 146 -0.06 1.98 15.14
C LEU A 146 -0.03 0.57 15.73
N TYR A 147 0.73 -0.33 15.10
CA TYR A 147 0.77 -1.75 15.49
C TYR A 147 2.15 -2.21 15.95
N LEU A 148 3.07 -1.29 16.15
CA LEU A 148 4.42 -1.63 16.62
C LEU A 148 4.52 -1.64 18.14
#